data_f498ca812b52f78cd90f29702e1a9524
#
_entry.id   f498ca812b52f78cd90f29702e1a9524
#
_cell.length_a   1.000
_cell.length_b   1.000
_cell.length_c   1.000
_cell.angle_alpha   90.00
_cell.angle_beta   90.00
_cell.angle_gamma   90.00
#
_symmetry.space_group_name_H-M   'P 1'
#
loop_
_entity.id
_entity.type
_entity.pdbx_description
1 polymer ?
#
loop_
_entity_poly.entity_id
_entity_poly.type
_entity_poly.pdbx_seq_one_letter_code
_entity_poly.pdbx_strand_id
1 'polypeptide(L)'
;MVLRRCLIASSFITFSIFGCSDWANSTAENTKQVVQEGNVAQLLIKAKTPQKAEDFLNQGNNLLDAHRYKEAIAAYDKAIALKPKIAEAWINRGNALTSLQRYKEAITSYDQAISIRPDKDITWYNRGNALTSLQRYKEAIASYDKAIALKANKYEAWINRGIALTKLQRYPEALKSYDTAIAIKPDKHEAYYNKACSYALQHNVELAITNLDKAFKLAPGKYQKLAKTDSDFNKVRSDKRFQQLIQ
;
A
#
# COMPACT_ATOMS: atom_id res chain seq x y z
N MET A 1 -50.93 22.80 -38.76
CA MET A 1 -50.43 23.83 -39.63
C MET A 1 -48.93 24.01 -39.21
N VAL A 2 -47.92 23.67 -39.96
CA VAL A 2 -47.60 23.56 -41.40
C VAL A 2 -46.54 22.39 -41.55
N LEU A 3 -46.81 21.51 -42.51
CA LEU A 3 -45.92 20.54 -43.07
C LEU A 3 -44.74 21.22 -43.79
N ARG A 4 -43.54 20.68 -43.69
CA ARG A 4 -42.52 20.83 -44.75
C ARG A 4 -41.88 19.50 -45.09
N ARG A 5 -42.00 19.20 -46.37
CA ARG A 5 -41.73 18.00 -47.14
C ARG A 5 -40.24 17.70 -47.29
N CYS A 6 -39.96 16.39 -47.30
CA CYS A 6 -38.73 15.80 -47.84
C CYS A 6 -38.66 16.03 -49.34
N LEU A 7 -37.47 16.43 -49.83
CA LEU A 7 -37.11 16.35 -51.25
C LEU A 7 -36.12 15.20 -51.44
N ILE A 8 -36.61 14.21 -52.22
CA ILE A 8 -35.81 13.10 -52.76
C ILE A 8 -35.15 13.63 -54.01
N ALA A 9 -33.82 13.67 -54.05
CA ALA A 9 -33.06 13.92 -55.28
C ALA A 9 -32.57 12.57 -55.83
N SER A 10 -33.22 12.11 -56.91
CA SER A 10 -32.75 11.03 -57.76
C SER A 10 -31.60 11.54 -58.63
N SER A 11 -30.42 10.98 -58.50
CA SER A 11 -29.32 11.20 -59.45
C SER A 11 -29.03 9.88 -60.19
N PHE A 12 -29.19 9.94 -61.48
CA PHE A 12 -28.87 8.89 -62.44
C PHE A 12 -27.38 8.55 -62.40
N ILE A 13 -27.05 7.27 -62.24
CA ILE A 13 -25.70 6.77 -62.36
C ILE A 13 -25.48 6.31 -63.80
N THR A 14 -24.62 7.00 -64.54
CA THR A 14 -24.04 6.54 -65.80
C THR A 14 -22.93 5.53 -65.52
N PHE A 15 -23.05 4.32 -65.98
CA PHE A 15 -22.02 3.29 -65.94
C PHE A 15 -20.90 3.66 -66.89
N SER A 16 -19.72 3.96 -66.39
CA SER A 16 -18.47 3.99 -67.12
C SER A 16 -17.58 2.83 -66.63
N ILE A 17 -17.23 1.95 -67.54
CA ILE A 17 -16.36 0.81 -67.31
C ILE A 17 -14.93 1.33 -67.17
N PHE A 18 -14.37 1.37 -65.98
CA PHE A 18 -12.94 1.54 -65.70
C PHE A 18 -12.40 0.43 -64.78
N GLY A 19 -11.16 0.08 -65.00
CA GLY A 19 -10.51 -1.19 -64.73
C GLY A 19 -10.45 -1.67 -63.29
N CYS A 20 -10.22 -2.97 -63.15
CA CYS A 20 -10.16 -3.77 -61.90
C CYS A 20 -9.05 -3.39 -60.88
N SER A 21 -8.23 -2.38 -61.15
CA SER A 21 -7.16 -1.92 -60.21
C SER A 21 -7.63 -0.91 -59.19
N ASP A 22 -8.71 -0.15 -59.49
CA ASP A 22 -9.16 0.94 -58.57
C ASP A 22 -10.10 0.47 -57.46
N TRP A 23 -10.73 -0.70 -57.65
CA TRP A 23 -11.71 -1.22 -56.69
C TRP A 23 -11.02 -1.76 -55.41
N ALA A 24 -9.83 -2.33 -55.51
CA ALA A 24 -9.08 -2.85 -54.36
C ALA A 24 -8.52 -1.73 -53.47
N ASN A 25 -8.14 -0.59 -54.08
CA ASN A 25 -7.65 0.57 -53.30
C ASN A 25 -8.78 1.32 -52.60
N SER A 26 -9.94 1.48 -53.26
CA SER A 26 -11.09 2.16 -52.64
C SER A 26 -11.71 1.36 -51.50
N THR A 27 -11.68 0.02 -51.56
CA THR A 27 -12.14 -0.82 -50.42
C THR A 27 -11.16 -0.79 -49.26
N ALA A 28 -9.85 -0.68 -49.49
CA ALA A 28 -8.86 -0.59 -48.45
C ALA A 28 -8.87 0.80 -47.72
N GLU A 29 -9.12 1.88 -48.44
CA GLU A 29 -9.30 3.19 -47.86
C GLU A 29 -10.61 3.31 -47.07
N ASN A 30 -11.73 2.78 -47.63
CA ASN A 30 -13.01 2.74 -46.92
C ASN A 30 -12.95 1.88 -45.64
N THR A 31 -12.24 0.73 -45.67
CA THR A 31 -12.07 -0.08 -44.43
C THR A 31 -11.19 0.61 -43.40
N LYS A 32 -10.14 1.31 -43.81
CA LYS A 32 -9.32 2.11 -42.89
C LYS A 32 -10.11 3.26 -42.29
N GLN A 33 -10.93 3.96 -43.06
CA GLN A 33 -11.75 5.06 -42.60
C GLN A 33 -12.85 4.57 -41.63
N VAL A 34 -13.54 3.46 -41.93
CA VAL A 34 -14.55 2.85 -41.04
C VAL A 34 -13.93 2.37 -39.72
N VAL A 35 -12.71 1.79 -39.75
CA VAL A 35 -12.01 1.38 -38.53
C VAL A 35 -11.58 2.60 -37.70
N GLN A 36 -11.17 3.70 -38.35
CA GLN A 36 -10.77 4.91 -37.67
C GLN A 36 -11.99 5.64 -37.07
N GLU A 37 -13.11 5.71 -37.78
CA GLU A 37 -14.36 6.25 -37.28
C GLU A 37 -14.97 5.39 -36.15
N GLY A 38 -14.87 4.06 -36.24
CA GLY A 38 -15.26 3.13 -35.19
C GLY A 38 -14.44 3.33 -33.91
N ASN A 39 -13.13 3.53 -34.04
CA ASN A 39 -12.27 3.83 -32.90
C ASN A 39 -12.57 5.20 -32.27
N VAL A 40 -12.82 6.23 -33.09
CA VAL A 40 -13.21 7.56 -32.58
C VAL A 40 -14.59 7.51 -31.92
N ALA A 41 -15.54 6.79 -32.50
CA ALA A 41 -16.87 6.58 -31.89
C ALA A 41 -16.79 5.85 -30.56
N GLN A 42 -15.96 4.79 -30.46
CA GLN A 42 -15.71 4.09 -29.18
C GLN A 42 -15.02 4.99 -28.15
N LEU A 43 -14.07 5.83 -28.57
CA LEU A 43 -13.44 6.81 -27.69
C LEU A 43 -14.43 7.89 -27.22
N LEU A 44 -15.31 8.34 -28.09
CA LEU A 44 -16.36 9.31 -27.75
C LEU A 44 -17.44 8.70 -26.86
N ILE A 45 -17.79 7.43 -27.05
CA ILE A 45 -18.71 6.70 -26.18
C ILE A 45 -18.08 6.52 -24.80
N LYS A 46 -16.79 6.14 -24.74
CA LYS A 46 -16.04 6.00 -23.48
C LYS A 46 -15.89 7.35 -22.74
N ALA A 47 -15.77 8.45 -23.48
CA ALA A 47 -15.77 9.81 -22.92
C ALA A 47 -17.15 10.31 -22.46
N LYS A 48 -18.24 9.71 -22.95
CA LYS A 48 -19.63 10.07 -22.59
C LYS A 48 -20.24 9.21 -21.48
N THR A 49 -19.65 8.04 -21.16
CA THR A 49 -20.10 7.25 -20.00
C THR A 49 -19.63 7.92 -18.73
N PRO A 50 -20.52 8.26 -17.78
CA PRO A 50 -20.10 8.80 -16.51
C PRO A 50 -19.17 7.78 -15.82
N GLN A 51 -17.96 8.24 -15.48
CA GLN A 51 -17.00 7.38 -14.75
C GLN A 51 -17.60 6.95 -13.42
N LYS A 52 -17.52 5.66 -13.15
CA LYS A 52 -18.01 5.07 -11.90
C LYS A 52 -16.96 5.17 -10.81
N ALA A 53 -17.36 5.06 -9.56
CA ALA A 53 -16.45 5.05 -8.43
C ALA A 53 -15.39 3.93 -8.52
N GLU A 54 -15.79 2.78 -9.08
CA GLU A 54 -14.91 1.64 -9.32
C GLU A 54 -13.82 1.95 -10.36
N ASP A 55 -14.10 2.75 -11.38
CA ASP A 55 -13.11 3.16 -12.39
C ASP A 55 -12.00 4.01 -11.75
N PHE A 56 -12.39 4.95 -10.88
CA PHE A 56 -11.45 5.77 -10.13
C PHE A 56 -10.67 4.97 -9.08
N LEU A 57 -11.30 3.98 -8.43
CA LEU A 57 -10.61 3.06 -7.53
C LEU A 57 -9.52 2.28 -8.27
N ASN A 58 -9.85 1.69 -9.43
CA ASN A 58 -8.91 0.94 -10.26
C ASN A 58 -7.79 1.85 -10.80
N GLN A 59 -8.13 3.07 -11.22
CA GLN A 59 -7.12 4.06 -11.60
C GLN A 59 -6.18 4.37 -10.44
N GLY A 60 -6.70 4.56 -9.23
CA GLY A 60 -5.93 4.79 -8.02
C GLY A 60 -5.00 3.63 -7.71
N ASN A 61 -5.47 2.39 -7.82
CA ASN A 61 -4.68 1.17 -7.60
C ASN A 61 -3.51 1.09 -8.58
N ASN A 62 -3.75 1.30 -9.87
CA ASN A 62 -2.68 1.32 -10.88
C ASN A 62 -1.63 2.42 -10.63
N LEU A 63 -2.08 3.59 -10.17
CA LEU A 63 -1.18 4.70 -9.82
C LEU A 63 -0.38 4.43 -8.54
N LEU A 64 -0.98 3.75 -7.56
CA LEU A 64 -0.31 3.30 -6.34
C LEU A 64 0.80 2.31 -6.64
N ASP A 65 0.53 1.31 -7.50
CA ASP A 65 1.50 0.31 -7.95
C ASP A 65 2.64 0.95 -8.75
N ALA A 66 2.32 2.02 -9.51
CA ALA A 66 3.31 2.83 -10.22
C ALA A 66 4.05 3.84 -9.33
N HIS A 67 3.84 3.81 -8.00
CA HIS A 67 4.41 4.75 -7.01
C HIS A 67 4.06 6.23 -7.25
N ARG A 68 3.02 6.52 -8.04
CA ARG A 68 2.50 7.87 -8.32
C ARG A 68 1.51 8.31 -7.24
N TYR A 69 1.97 8.38 -6.00
CA TYR A 69 1.13 8.48 -4.79
C TYR A 69 0.21 9.71 -4.79
N LYS A 70 0.66 10.88 -5.24
CA LYS A 70 -0.18 12.09 -5.28
C LYS A 70 -1.37 11.92 -6.21
N GLU A 71 -1.15 11.31 -7.36
CA GLU A 71 -2.19 11.07 -8.35
C GLU A 71 -3.13 9.93 -7.91
N ALA A 72 -2.59 8.90 -7.25
CA ALA A 72 -3.39 7.85 -6.63
C ALA A 72 -4.37 8.43 -5.60
N ILE A 73 -3.91 9.33 -4.72
CA ILE A 73 -4.77 10.02 -3.75
C ILE A 73 -5.90 10.77 -4.45
N ALA A 74 -5.60 11.53 -5.52
CA ALA A 74 -6.62 12.27 -6.27
C ALA A 74 -7.65 11.35 -6.94
N ALA A 75 -7.24 10.17 -7.40
CA ALA A 75 -8.16 9.16 -7.93
C ALA A 75 -9.04 8.56 -6.83
N TYR A 76 -8.46 8.20 -5.67
CA TYR A 76 -9.24 7.72 -4.53
C TYR A 76 -10.21 8.76 -4.00
N ASP A 77 -9.84 10.05 -3.96
CA ASP A 77 -10.73 11.14 -3.57
C ASP A 77 -11.96 11.21 -4.48
N LYS A 78 -11.80 11.02 -5.80
CA LYS A 78 -12.92 10.94 -6.76
C LYS A 78 -13.79 9.70 -6.51
N ALA A 79 -13.18 8.52 -6.28
CA ALA A 79 -13.92 7.31 -5.95
C ALA A 79 -14.76 7.47 -4.69
N ILE A 80 -14.16 8.06 -3.65
CA ILE A 80 -14.80 8.34 -2.34
C ILE A 80 -15.93 9.38 -2.50
N ALA A 81 -15.74 10.42 -3.30
CA ALA A 81 -16.76 11.43 -3.54
C ALA A 81 -18.01 10.84 -4.22
N LEU A 82 -17.83 9.88 -5.15
CA LEU A 82 -18.94 9.19 -5.81
C LEU A 82 -19.57 8.11 -4.91
N LYS A 83 -18.80 7.41 -4.11
CA LYS A 83 -19.25 6.32 -3.24
C LYS A 83 -18.46 6.30 -1.91
N PRO A 84 -18.91 7.06 -0.91
CA PRO A 84 -18.17 7.24 0.35
C PRO A 84 -17.92 5.95 1.16
N LYS A 85 -18.72 4.91 0.93
CA LYS A 85 -18.65 3.64 1.67
C LYS A 85 -17.77 2.57 1.00
N ILE A 86 -16.84 2.95 0.14
CA ILE A 86 -15.81 2.03 -0.40
C ILE A 86 -14.63 1.99 0.56
N ALA A 87 -14.61 1.03 1.49
CA ALA A 87 -13.53 0.89 2.47
C ALA A 87 -12.15 0.74 1.82
N GLU A 88 -12.05 0.04 0.68
CA GLU A 88 -10.81 -0.16 -0.07
C GLU A 88 -10.21 1.16 -0.56
N ALA A 89 -11.02 2.09 -1.06
CA ALA A 89 -10.54 3.41 -1.48
C ALA A 89 -9.92 4.18 -0.31
N TRP A 90 -10.53 4.12 0.86
CA TRP A 90 -10.01 4.72 2.08
C TRP A 90 -8.71 4.05 2.54
N ILE A 91 -8.61 2.70 2.52
CA ILE A 91 -7.39 1.98 2.88
C ILE A 91 -6.24 2.38 1.96
N ASN A 92 -6.47 2.33 0.64
CA ASN A 92 -5.43 2.58 -0.35
C ASN A 92 -5.02 4.07 -0.40
N ARG A 93 -5.98 4.99 -0.15
CA ARG A 93 -5.68 6.40 0.11
C ARG A 93 -4.73 6.56 1.32
N GLY A 94 -5.02 5.87 2.42
CA GLY A 94 -4.17 5.84 3.62
C GLY A 94 -2.77 5.29 3.32
N ASN A 95 -2.67 4.23 2.52
CA ASN A 95 -1.39 3.65 2.10
C ASN A 95 -0.56 4.65 1.26
N ALA A 96 -1.18 5.31 0.28
CA ALA A 96 -0.53 6.34 -0.53
C ALA A 96 -0.05 7.54 0.31
N LEU A 97 -0.88 7.98 1.29
CA LEU A 97 -0.52 9.03 2.23
C LEU A 97 0.64 8.62 3.14
N THR A 98 0.67 7.38 3.60
CA THR A 98 1.78 6.82 4.40
C THR A 98 3.08 6.82 3.60
N SER A 99 3.04 6.43 2.32
CA SER A 99 4.21 6.50 1.42
C SER A 99 4.73 7.92 1.21
N LEU A 100 3.86 8.92 1.30
CA LEU A 100 4.23 10.35 1.30
C LEU A 100 4.56 10.91 2.70
N GLN A 101 4.62 10.07 3.74
CA GLN A 101 4.84 10.45 5.14
C GLN A 101 3.78 11.41 5.72
N ARG A 102 2.60 11.48 5.08
CA ARG A 102 1.44 12.27 5.54
C ARG A 102 0.62 11.48 6.57
N TYR A 103 1.27 11.09 7.66
CA TYR A 103 0.75 10.10 8.61
C TYR A 103 -0.57 10.52 9.30
N LYS A 104 -0.75 11.81 9.62
CA LYS A 104 -2.01 12.30 10.21
C LYS A 104 -3.21 12.06 9.30
N GLU A 105 -3.05 12.37 8.02
CA GLU A 105 -4.11 12.18 7.03
C GLU A 105 -4.33 10.69 6.69
N ALA A 106 -3.25 9.90 6.71
CA ALA A 106 -3.32 8.44 6.58
C ALA A 106 -4.18 7.84 7.70
N ILE A 107 -3.96 8.24 8.96
CA ILE A 107 -4.76 7.79 10.11
C ILE A 107 -6.23 8.13 9.91
N THR A 108 -6.56 9.35 9.48
CA THR A 108 -7.95 9.74 9.17
C THR A 108 -8.56 8.83 8.11
N SER A 109 -7.80 8.49 7.06
CA SER A 109 -8.27 7.56 6.01
C SER A 109 -8.50 6.16 6.56
N TYR A 110 -7.59 5.63 7.38
CA TYR A 110 -7.78 4.33 8.03
C TYR A 110 -8.96 4.33 9.01
N ASP A 111 -9.20 5.42 9.74
CA ASP A 111 -10.35 5.55 10.64
C ASP A 111 -11.67 5.48 9.86
N GLN A 112 -11.76 6.12 8.69
CA GLN A 112 -12.91 6.00 7.80
C GLN A 112 -13.08 4.56 7.27
N ALA A 113 -11.99 3.93 6.85
CA ALA A 113 -12.03 2.54 6.41
C ALA A 113 -12.50 1.58 7.52
N ILE A 114 -12.03 1.77 8.73
CA ILE A 114 -12.40 0.98 9.93
C ILE A 114 -13.88 1.19 10.28
N SER A 115 -14.40 2.41 10.16
CA SER A 115 -15.82 2.67 10.41
C SER A 115 -16.74 1.94 9.44
N ILE A 116 -16.27 1.67 8.21
CA ILE A 116 -17.00 0.95 7.17
C ILE A 116 -16.79 -0.56 7.30
N ARG A 117 -15.55 -1.00 7.54
CA ARG A 117 -15.14 -2.40 7.62
C ARG A 117 -14.15 -2.62 8.76
N PRO A 118 -14.63 -2.82 9.99
CA PRO A 118 -13.80 -3.00 11.19
C PRO A 118 -13.08 -4.36 11.25
N ASP A 119 -13.46 -5.31 10.42
CA ASP A 119 -12.98 -6.70 10.38
C ASP A 119 -11.68 -6.91 9.59
N LYS A 120 -11.07 -5.86 9.06
CA LYS A 120 -9.84 -5.96 8.28
C LYS A 120 -8.60 -5.72 9.16
N ASP A 121 -7.89 -6.81 9.50
CA ASP A 121 -6.64 -6.77 10.27
C ASP A 121 -5.59 -5.82 9.68
N ILE A 122 -5.47 -5.82 8.35
CA ILE A 122 -4.48 -4.99 7.65
C ILE A 122 -4.72 -3.49 7.86
N THR A 123 -5.97 -3.05 7.97
CA THR A 123 -6.29 -1.63 8.19
C THR A 123 -5.84 -1.18 9.58
N TRP A 124 -6.14 -1.98 10.60
CA TRP A 124 -5.68 -1.73 11.96
C TRP A 124 -4.14 -1.74 12.07
N TYR A 125 -3.49 -2.70 11.40
CA TYR A 125 -2.04 -2.79 11.35
C TYR A 125 -1.41 -1.54 10.70
N ASN A 126 -1.90 -1.11 9.54
CA ASN A 126 -1.39 0.08 8.85
C ASN A 126 -1.64 1.37 9.64
N ARG A 127 -2.81 1.48 10.32
CA ARG A 127 -3.08 2.56 11.27
C ARG A 127 -2.06 2.57 12.41
N GLY A 128 -1.74 1.41 12.98
CA GLY A 128 -0.70 1.26 14.01
C GLY A 128 0.67 1.74 13.54
N ASN A 129 1.05 1.39 12.31
CA ASN A 129 2.31 1.83 11.71
C ASN A 129 2.37 3.37 11.55
N ALA A 130 1.30 3.99 11.05
CA ALA A 130 1.22 5.44 10.91
C ALA A 130 1.28 6.15 12.28
N LEU A 131 0.63 5.59 13.31
CA LEU A 131 0.71 6.09 14.68
C LEU A 131 2.11 5.95 15.29
N THR A 132 2.80 4.84 15.01
CA THR A 132 4.19 4.61 15.43
C THR A 132 5.12 5.66 14.82
N SER A 133 4.94 5.96 13.52
CA SER A 133 5.70 7.02 12.84
C SER A 133 5.49 8.42 13.43
N LEU A 134 4.32 8.67 14.03
CA LEU A 134 4.03 9.88 14.80
C LEU A 134 4.40 9.77 16.29
N GLN A 135 5.06 8.69 16.71
CA GLN A 135 5.41 8.41 18.12
C GLN A 135 4.19 8.32 19.07
N ARG A 136 2.99 8.10 18.53
CA ARG A 136 1.75 7.91 19.29
C ARG A 136 1.65 6.44 19.73
N TYR A 137 2.63 5.98 20.51
CA TYR A 137 2.84 4.56 20.80
C TYR A 137 1.68 3.89 21.53
N LYS A 138 1.01 4.57 22.47
CA LYS A 138 -0.16 4.00 23.18
C LYS A 138 -1.29 3.66 22.22
N GLU A 139 -1.58 4.53 21.27
CA GLU A 139 -2.63 4.33 20.28
C GLU A 139 -2.21 3.31 19.19
N ALA A 140 -0.92 3.28 18.88
CA ALA A 140 -0.35 2.26 17.99
C ALA A 140 -0.55 0.85 18.57
N ILE A 141 -0.24 0.66 19.85
CA ILE A 141 -0.44 -0.61 20.57
C ILE A 141 -1.91 -1.03 20.48
N ALA A 142 -2.85 -0.13 20.77
CA ALA A 142 -4.28 -0.44 20.69
C ALA A 142 -4.68 -0.87 19.25
N SER A 143 -4.09 -0.26 18.22
CA SER A 143 -4.33 -0.64 16.83
C SER A 143 -3.72 -2.02 16.50
N TYR A 144 -2.51 -2.30 16.96
CA TYR A 144 -1.91 -3.63 16.80
C TYR A 144 -2.68 -4.72 17.56
N ASP A 145 -3.18 -4.43 18.77
CA ASP A 145 -4.02 -5.34 19.54
C ASP A 145 -5.29 -5.72 18.76
N LYS A 146 -5.93 -4.76 18.07
CA LYS A 146 -7.07 -5.04 17.18
C LYS A 146 -6.67 -5.87 15.98
N ALA A 147 -5.54 -5.56 15.33
CA ALA A 147 -5.04 -6.36 14.21
C ALA A 147 -4.75 -7.81 14.62
N ILE A 148 -4.14 -8.00 15.79
CA ILE A 148 -3.83 -9.31 16.40
C ILE A 148 -5.10 -10.06 16.77
N ALA A 149 -6.09 -9.40 17.34
CA ALA A 149 -7.38 -10.02 17.68
C ALA A 149 -8.10 -10.55 16.44
N LEU A 150 -7.97 -9.86 15.30
CA LEU A 150 -8.54 -10.29 14.01
C LEU A 150 -7.68 -11.37 13.32
N LYS A 151 -6.36 -11.31 13.49
CA LYS A 151 -5.42 -12.25 12.89
C LYS A 151 -4.25 -12.53 13.83
N ALA A 152 -4.43 -13.51 14.72
CA ALA A 152 -3.47 -13.83 15.78
C ALA A 152 -2.08 -14.26 15.28
N ASN A 153 -1.98 -14.84 14.10
CA ASN A 153 -0.73 -15.30 13.48
C ASN A 153 0.00 -14.21 12.65
N LYS A 154 -0.40 -12.95 12.77
CA LYS A 154 0.28 -11.82 12.10
C LYS A 154 1.52 -11.41 12.89
N TYR A 155 2.64 -12.09 12.65
CA TYR A 155 3.91 -11.85 13.36
C TYR A 155 4.40 -10.41 13.25
N GLU A 156 4.14 -9.72 12.14
CA GLU A 156 4.51 -8.31 11.94
C GLU A 156 3.82 -7.40 12.96
N ALA A 157 2.55 -7.67 13.27
CA ALA A 157 1.82 -6.89 14.26
C ALA A 157 2.38 -7.11 15.68
N TRP A 158 2.79 -8.34 16.00
CA TRP A 158 3.47 -8.64 17.26
C TRP A 158 4.83 -7.95 17.37
N ILE A 159 5.65 -7.94 16.31
CA ILE A 159 6.93 -7.22 16.30
C ILE A 159 6.70 -5.73 16.51
N ASN A 160 5.81 -5.10 15.76
CA ASN A 160 5.60 -3.66 15.82
C ASN A 160 4.93 -3.23 17.14
N ARG A 161 4.07 -4.08 17.71
CA ARG A 161 3.57 -3.92 19.07
C ARG A 161 4.71 -3.91 20.10
N GLY A 162 5.64 -4.87 19.97
CA GLY A 162 6.84 -4.96 20.82
C GLY A 162 7.72 -3.71 20.71
N ILE A 163 7.94 -3.18 19.50
CA ILE A 163 8.68 -1.93 19.27
C ILE A 163 8.00 -0.77 19.99
N ALA A 164 6.68 -0.60 19.82
CA ALA A 164 5.94 0.47 20.47
C ALA A 164 5.98 0.37 22.02
N LEU A 165 5.91 -0.85 22.56
CA LEU A 165 6.05 -1.13 23.99
C LEU A 165 7.46 -0.82 24.51
N THR A 166 8.51 -1.18 23.74
CA THR A 166 9.90 -0.85 24.06
C THR A 166 10.10 0.68 24.15
N LYS A 167 9.55 1.44 23.19
CA LYS A 167 9.61 2.91 23.23
C LYS A 167 8.86 3.53 24.41
N LEU A 168 7.87 2.82 24.97
CA LEU A 168 7.21 3.18 26.24
C LEU A 168 7.88 2.57 27.47
N GLN A 169 9.03 1.92 27.32
CA GLN A 169 9.77 1.22 28.39
C GLN A 169 8.96 0.09 29.09
N ARG A 170 7.92 -0.41 28.46
CA ARG A 170 7.12 -1.56 28.91
C ARG A 170 7.78 -2.86 28.47
N TYR A 171 9.03 -3.07 28.94
CA TYR A 171 9.90 -4.14 28.46
C TYR A 171 9.34 -5.57 28.64
N PRO A 172 8.73 -5.95 29.80
CA PRO A 172 8.18 -7.30 29.93
C PRO A 172 7.13 -7.64 28.87
N GLU A 173 6.27 -6.68 28.54
CA GLU A 173 5.23 -6.86 27.52
C GLU A 173 5.80 -6.83 26.08
N ALA A 174 6.84 -6.02 25.87
CA ALA A 174 7.57 -5.99 24.60
C ALA A 174 8.21 -7.35 24.33
N LEU A 175 8.94 -7.90 25.30
CA LEU A 175 9.60 -9.20 25.21
C LEU A 175 8.60 -10.32 24.91
N LYS A 176 7.44 -10.34 25.62
CA LYS A 176 6.36 -11.28 25.32
C LYS A 176 5.85 -11.16 23.88
N SER A 177 5.75 -9.93 23.36
CA SER A 177 5.33 -9.70 21.97
C SER A 177 6.34 -10.24 20.97
N TYR A 178 7.63 -10.03 21.19
CA TYR A 178 8.69 -10.59 20.35
C TYR A 178 8.73 -12.12 20.44
N ASP A 179 8.57 -12.69 21.63
CA ASP A 179 8.53 -14.15 21.80
C ASP A 179 7.35 -14.77 21.03
N THR A 180 6.21 -14.14 21.07
CA THR A 180 5.06 -14.59 20.28
C THR A 180 5.34 -14.48 18.77
N ALA A 181 5.94 -13.38 18.31
CA ALA A 181 6.34 -13.23 16.91
C ALA A 181 7.33 -14.32 16.47
N ILE A 182 8.31 -14.64 17.31
CA ILE A 182 9.32 -15.69 17.09
C ILE A 182 8.63 -17.08 17.05
N ALA A 183 7.70 -17.35 17.94
CA ALA A 183 6.95 -18.60 17.94
C ALA A 183 6.15 -18.80 16.65
N ILE A 184 5.54 -17.73 16.13
CA ILE A 184 4.80 -17.77 14.86
C ILE A 184 5.75 -17.91 13.66
N LYS A 185 6.87 -17.17 13.67
CA LYS A 185 7.82 -17.11 12.54
C LYS A 185 9.26 -17.11 13.07
N PRO A 186 9.87 -18.30 13.33
CA PRO A 186 11.18 -18.41 13.99
C PRO A 186 12.36 -17.87 13.18
N ASP A 187 12.21 -17.67 11.88
CA ASP A 187 13.25 -17.16 10.98
C ASP A 187 13.24 -15.61 10.84
N LYS A 188 12.35 -14.91 11.56
CA LYS A 188 12.25 -13.44 11.48
C LYS A 188 13.33 -12.76 12.33
N HIS A 189 14.41 -12.43 11.68
CA HIS A 189 15.56 -11.74 12.27
C HIS A 189 15.22 -10.40 12.94
N GLU A 190 14.18 -9.69 12.44
CA GLU A 190 13.71 -8.42 13.02
C GLU A 190 13.23 -8.60 14.48
N ALA A 191 12.56 -9.72 14.78
CA ALA A 191 12.07 -9.99 16.13
C ALA A 191 13.24 -10.15 17.11
N TYR A 192 14.27 -10.88 16.74
CA TYR A 192 15.46 -11.07 17.57
C TYR A 192 16.26 -9.77 17.74
N TYR A 193 16.43 -8.99 16.67
CA TYR A 193 17.11 -7.70 16.75
C TYR A 193 16.41 -6.75 17.74
N ASN A 194 15.10 -6.55 17.59
CA ASN A 194 14.34 -5.67 18.47
C ASN A 194 14.27 -6.21 19.91
N LYS A 195 14.24 -7.53 20.09
CA LYS A 195 14.35 -8.16 21.41
C LYS A 195 15.70 -7.88 22.04
N ALA A 196 16.79 -7.95 21.26
CA ALA A 196 18.15 -7.59 21.72
C ALA A 196 18.23 -6.12 22.14
N CYS A 197 17.65 -5.19 21.37
CA CYS A 197 17.53 -3.77 21.73
C CYS A 197 16.82 -3.59 23.09
N SER A 198 15.71 -4.29 23.29
CA SER A 198 14.96 -4.22 24.56
C SER A 198 15.77 -4.72 25.75
N TYR A 199 16.57 -5.77 25.59
CA TYR A 199 17.47 -6.24 26.66
C TYR A 199 18.65 -5.28 26.87
N ALA A 200 19.22 -4.72 25.83
CA ALA A 200 20.31 -3.75 25.93
C ALA A 200 19.87 -2.49 26.69
N LEU A 201 18.67 -1.98 26.43
CA LEU A 201 18.09 -0.86 27.16
C LEU A 201 17.89 -1.14 28.66
N GLN A 202 17.71 -2.41 29.03
CA GLN A 202 17.62 -2.89 30.41
C GLN A 202 18.98 -3.25 31.03
N HIS A 203 20.12 -3.01 30.36
CA HIS A 203 21.47 -3.44 30.76
C HIS A 203 21.66 -4.97 30.85
N ASN A 204 20.79 -5.76 30.27
CA ASN A 204 20.96 -7.20 30.22
C ASN A 204 21.86 -7.58 29.04
N VAL A 205 23.17 -7.49 29.27
CA VAL A 205 24.19 -7.69 28.24
C VAL A 205 24.13 -9.09 27.63
N GLU A 206 23.97 -10.13 28.47
CA GLU A 206 23.97 -11.53 28.02
C GLU A 206 22.81 -11.81 27.06
N LEU A 207 21.58 -11.47 27.43
CA LEU A 207 20.41 -11.69 26.59
C LEU A 207 20.39 -10.78 25.37
N ALA A 208 20.96 -9.57 25.47
CA ALA A 208 21.13 -8.68 24.32
C ALA A 208 22.05 -9.33 23.27
N ILE A 209 23.23 -9.82 23.69
CA ILE A 209 24.21 -10.48 22.81
C ILE A 209 23.60 -11.76 22.18
N THR A 210 22.98 -12.62 22.99
CA THR A 210 22.37 -13.86 22.53
C THR A 210 21.33 -13.62 21.42
N ASN A 211 20.44 -12.66 21.61
CA ASN A 211 19.43 -12.34 20.61
C ASN A 211 20.02 -11.61 19.39
N LEU A 212 21.02 -10.76 19.58
CA LEU A 212 21.72 -10.08 18.49
C LEU A 212 22.49 -11.08 17.60
N ASP A 213 23.22 -12.03 18.20
CA ASP A 213 23.89 -13.12 17.48
C ASP A 213 22.89 -13.93 16.63
N LYS A 214 21.72 -14.24 17.22
CA LYS A 214 20.67 -14.93 16.47
C LYS A 214 20.16 -14.11 15.28
N ALA A 215 19.98 -12.81 15.45
CA ALA A 215 19.60 -11.92 14.35
C ALA A 215 20.68 -11.88 13.26
N PHE A 216 21.96 -11.87 13.63
CA PHE A 216 23.08 -11.89 12.67
C PHE A 216 23.16 -13.21 11.89
N LYS A 217 22.95 -14.33 12.55
CA LYS A 217 22.93 -15.65 11.90
C LYS A 217 21.77 -15.79 10.92
N LEU A 218 20.61 -15.22 11.23
CA LEU A 218 19.44 -15.25 10.36
C LEU A 218 19.51 -14.24 9.19
N ALA A 219 20.26 -13.15 9.35
CA ALA A 219 20.44 -12.12 8.32
C ALA A 219 21.87 -11.60 8.31
N PRO A 220 22.83 -12.40 7.76
CA PRO A 220 24.23 -12.03 7.73
C PRO A 220 24.47 -10.68 7.04
N GLY A 221 25.32 -9.84 7.62
CA GLY A 221 25.69 -8.52 7.09
C GLY A 221 24.67 -7.40 7.31
N LYS A 222 23.40 -7.73 7.62
CA LYS A 222 22.34 -6.73 7.74
C LYS A 222 22.47 -5.86 8.98
N TYR A 223 22.77 -6.44 10.13
CA TYR A 223 22.67 -5.77 11.42
C TYR A 223 23.99 -5.39 12.06
N GLN A 224 25.12 -5.95 11.65
CA GLN A 224 26.42 -5.65 12.27
C GLN A 224 26.73 -4.16 12.21
N LYS A 225 26.60 -3.56 11.00
CA LYS A 225 26.82 -2.13 10.82
C LYS A 225 25.83 -1.28 11.60
N LEU A 226 24.55 -1.70 11.63
CA LEU A 226 23.49 -1.00 12.35
C LEU A 226 23.75 -1.03 13.86
N ALA A 227 24.06 -2.20 14.44
CA ALA A 227 24.30 -2.36 15.87
C ALA A 227 25.49 -1.53 16.38
N LYS A 228 26.47 -1.22 15.51
CA LYS A 228 27.60 -0.34 15.86
C LYS A 228 27.15 1.08 16.23
N THR A 229 26.08 1.57 15.62
CA THR A 229 25.62 2.96 15.76
C THR A 229 24.26 3.11 16.46
N ASP A 230 23.50 2.03 16.59
CA ASP A 230 22.18 2.07 17.20
C ASP A 230 22.27 2.44 18.68
N SER A 231 21.59 3.53 19.05
CA SER A 231 21.59 4.08 20.41
C SER A 231 20.99 3.14 21.46
N ASP A 232 20.13 2.22 21.07
CA ASP A 232 19.51 1.26 21.98
C ASP A 232 20.57 0.33 22.63
N PHE A 233 21.76 0.15 21.98
CA PHE A 233 22.89 -0.62 22.52
C PHE A 233 23.91 0.22 23.33
N ASN A 234 23.73 1.52 23.50
CA ASN A 234 24.72 2.37 24.18
C ASN A 234 25.12 1.83 25.57
N LYS A 235 24.16 1.27 26.31
CA LYS A 235 24.39 0.74 27.66
C LYS A 235 25.20 -0.56 27.71
N VAL A 236 25.33 -1.27 26.60
CA VAL A 236 26.05 -2.53 26.50
C VAL A 236 27.27 -2.45 25.57
N ARG A 237 27.48 -1.32 24.90
CA ARG A 237 28.48 -1.11 23.85
C ARG A 237 29.90 -1.27 24.34
N SER A 238 30.19 -1.01 25.63
CA SER A 238 31.50 -1.15 26.24
C SER A 238 31.87 -2.60 26.66
N ASP A 239 30.89 -3.51 26.64
CA ASP A 239 31.14 -4.92 26.96
C ASP A 239 31.99 -5.58 25.86
N LYS A 240 33.06 -6.25 26.23
CA LYS A 240 34.02 -6.90 25.31
C LYS A 240 33.34 -7.92 24.39
N ARG A 241 32.37 -8.68 24.91
CA ARG A 241 31.62 -9.68 24.14
C ARG A 241 30.73 -9.03 23.06
N PHE A 242 30.12 -7.88 23.40
CA PHE A 242 29.37 -7.10 22.44
C PHE A 242 30.30 -6.57 21.33
N GLN A 243 31.45 -6.01 21.70
CA GLN A 243 32.45 -5.50 20.74
C GLN A 243 32.96 -6.60 19.80
N GLN A 244 33.22 -7.81 20.32
CA GLN A 244 33.62 -8.97 19.50
C GLN A 244 32.51 -9.38 18.52
N LEU A 245 31.24 -9.34 18.93
CA LEU A 245 30.12 -9.74 18.10
C LEU A 245 29.89 -8.80 16.92
N ILE A 246 30.16 -7.48 17.08
CA ILE A 246 29.91 -6.46 16.06
C ILE A 246 31.12 -6.16 15.16
N GLN A 247 32.29 -6.82 15.39
CA GLN A 247 33.48 -6.67 14.53
C GLN A 247 33.15 -7.17 13.11
#